data_68f6145e29a42f16fd03343823ce3dfe
#
_entry.id   68f6145e29a42f16fd03343823ce3dfe
#
_cell.length_a   1.000
_cell.length_b   1.000
_cell.length_c   1.000
_cell.angle_alpha   90.00
_cell.angle_beta   90.00
_cell.angle_gamma   90.00
#
_symmetry.space_group_name_H-M   'P 1'
#
loop_
_entity.id
_entity.type
_entity.pdbx_description
1 polymer ?
#
loop_
_entity_poly.entity_id
_entity_poly.type
_entity_poly.pdbx_seq_one_letter_code
_entity_poly.pdbx_strand_id
1 'polypeptide(L)'
;MKNIKQVFGVLTTLICLISCTDFLDLSPVNKLSPGDFFKSETDLELYTNSFYQKMLPGGLTVVNRDGMGDFTSKNSSPTFIAGAYSSVNEGKWNWSNIRNLNYFIAKASSSPVEETHKRHYIGVARLFRAKEYFDKVVTYGDVPWYSKPIDPNDEDQLMRPRDPRAMVMDSIMADLDYAVANLHDIKDESATTITKQVALGLKSRICLFEGTYRKYHPELGLEVI
;
A
#
# COMPACT_ATOMS: atom_id res chain seq x y z
N MET A 1 16.67 -39.90 58.31
CA MET A 1 15.87 -38.64 58.21
C MET A 1 16.58 -37.48 57.50
N LYS A 2 17.91 -37.41 57.47
CA LYS A 2 18.65 -36.31 56.83
C LYS A 2 18.56 -36.39 55.28
N ASN A 3 18.59 -37.57 54.71
CA ASN A 3 18.53 -37.79 53.24
C ASN A 3 17.14 -37.51 52.61
N ILE A 4 16.05 -37.71 53.38
CA ILE A 4 14.68 -37.42 52.92
C ILE A 4 14.46 -35.93 52.76
N LYS A 5 14.99 -35.10 53.67
CA LYS A 5 14.91 -33.62 53.54
C LYS A 5 15.70 -33.09 52.35
N GLN A 6 16.82 -33.72 52.00
CA GLN A 6 17.60 -33.34 50.82
C GLN A 6 16.89 -33.73 49.51
N VAL A 7 16.30 -34.92 49.45
CA VAL A 7 15.52 -35.37 48.29
C VAL A 7 14.27 -34.49 48.09
N PHE A 8 13.60 -34.16 49.17
CA PHE A 8 12.44 -33.25 49.10
C PHE A 8 12.83 -31.84 48.63
N GLY A 9 13.98 -31.31 49.09
CA GLY A 9 14.52 -30.04 48.63
C GLY A 9 14.85 -30.01 47.14
N VAL A 10 15.51 -31.06 46.65
CA VAL A 10 15.84 -31.17 45.21
C VAL A 10 14.60 -31.33 44.34
N LEU A 11 13.59 -32.09 44.80
CA LEU A 11 12.33 -32.27 44.08
C LEU A 11 11.53 -30.97 44.00
N THR A 12 11.49 -30.18 45.09
CA THR A 12 10.81 -28.87 45.10
C THR A 12 11.49 -27.85 44.16
N THR A 13 12.83 -27.85 44.14
CA THR A 13 13.60 -26.98 43.22
C THR A 13 13.40 -27.38 41.76
N LEU A 14 13.27 -28.66 41.47
CA LEU A 14 13.03 -29.15 40.11
C LEU A 14 11.63 -28.80 39.61
N ILE A 15 10.61 -28.79 40.48
CA ILE A 15 9.24 -28.39 40.15
C ILE A 15 9.15 -26.87 39.87
N CYS A 16 9.93 -26.05 40.56
CA CYS A 16 9.98 -24.60 40.33
C CYS A 16 10.62 -24.23 38.98
N LEU A 17 11.42 -25.11 38.38
CA LEU A 17 12.07 -24.88 37.08
C LEU A 17 11.16 -25.20 35.87
N ILE A 18 10.02 -25.87 36.07
CA ILE A 18 9.07 -26.23 35.01
C ILE A 18 7.95 -25.16 34.88
N SER A 19 7.95 -24.13 35.72
CA SER A 19 6.90 -23.13 35.80
C SER A 19 7.05 -22.05 34.73
N CYS A 20 6.05 -21.99 33.85
CA CYS A 20 5.60 -20.81 33.11
C CYS A 20 6.44 -20.34 31.92
N THR A 21 6.43 -21.07 30.83
CA THR A 21 6.65 -20.48 29.49
C THR A 21 5.41 -19.73 28.98
N ASP A 22 4.21 -20.22 29.29
CA ASP A 22 2.94 -19.61 28.80
C ASP A 22 2.58 -18.26 29.43
N PHE A 23 3.17 -17.92 30.60
CA PHE A 23 2.89 -16.64 31.25
C PHE A 23 3.64 -15.46 30.61
N LEU A 24 4.70 -15.71 29.86
CA LEU A 24 5.49 -14.68 29.17
C LEU A 24 4.99 -14.41 27.74
N ASP A 25 4.20 -15.32 27.16
CA ASP A 25 3.59 -15.17 25.85
C ASP A 25 2.19 -14.52 25.91
N LEU A 26 2.06 -13.48 26.69
CA LEU A 26 0.84 -12.66 26.69
C LEU A 26 0.75 -11.85 25.41
N SER A 27 0.05 -12.38 24.42
CA SER A 27 -0.44 -11.56 23.32
C SER A 27 -1.40 -10.50 23.89
N PRO A 28 -1.23 -9.21 23.53
CA PRO A 28 -2.09 -8.15 24.03
C PRO A 28 -3.55 -8.45 23.67
N VAL A 29 -4.42 -8.62 24.65
CA VAL A 29 -5.86 -8.93 24.46
C VAL A 29 -6.57 -7.85 23.62
N ASN A 30 -6.01 -6.65 23.53
CA ASN A 30 -6.56 -5.51 22.79
C ASN A 30 -5.84 -5.20 21.47
N LYS A 31 -4.92 -6.03 21.02
CA LYS A 31 -4.30 -5.91 19.69
C LYS A 31 -4.46 -7.23 18.97
N LEU A 32 -5.21 -7.21 17.87
CA LEU A 32 -5.25 -8.34 16.95
C LEU A 32 -3.81 -8.70 16.57
N SER A 33 -3.40 -9.92 16.95
CA SER A 33 -2.10 -10.45 16.54
C SER A 33 -2.04 -10.48 15.00
N PRO A 34 -0.92 -10.10 14.38
CA PRO A 34 -0.77 -10.23 12.92
C PRO A 34 -1.05 -11.64 12.39
N GLY A 35 -0.95 -12.67 13.24
CA GLY A 35 -1.27 -14.06 12.92
C GLY A 35 -2.76 -14.39 12.94
N ASP A 36 -3.59 -13.58 13.60
CA ASP A 36 -5.04 -13.80 13.72
C ASP A 36 -5.87 -12.97 12.76
N PHE A 37 -5.29 -11.95 12.17
CA PHE A 37 -5.88 -11.15 11.13
C PHE A 37 -5.68 -11.78 9.74
N PHE A 38 -6.51 -11.47 8.77
CA PHE A 38 -6.54 -12.03 7.40
C PHE A 38 -7.09 -13.47 7.30
N LYS A 39 -7.94 -13.89 8.23
CA LYS A 39 -8.56 -15.22 8.22
C LYS A 39 -9.98 -15.24 7.63
N SER A 40 -10.65 -14.10 7.58
CA SER A 40 -12.00 -13.93 7.07
C SER A 40 -12.06 -12.89 5.96
N GLU A 41 -13.13 -12.95 5.16
CA GLU A 41 -13.43 -11.92 4.16
C GLU A 41 -13.56 -10.53 4.80
N THR A 42 -14.25 -10.46 5.94
CA THR A 42 -14.41 -9.22 6.71
C THR A 42 -13.09 -8.60 7.11
N ASP A 43 -12.05 -9.40 7.41
CA ASP A 43 -10.72 -8.89 7.72
C ASP A 43 -10.10 -8.22 6.49
N LEU A 44 -10.26 -8.81 5.31
CA LEU A 44 -9.77 -8.24 4.05
C LEU A 44 -10.49 -6.94 3.73
N GLU A 45 -11.81 -6.91 3.91
CA GLU A 45 -12.64 -5.72 3.72
C GLU A 45 -12.22 -4.58 4.66
N LEU A 46 -12.16 -4.84 5.97
CA LEU A 46 -11.77 -3.85 6.97
C LEU A 46 -10.38 -3.26 6.69
N TYR A 47 -9.43 -4.10 6.28
CA TYR A 47 -8.10 -3.61 5.94
C TYR A 47 -8.13 -2.71 4.71
N THR A 48 -8.81 -3.13 3.64
CA THR A 48 -8.91 -2.35 2.40
C THR A 48 -9.69 -1.05 2.60
N ASN A 49 -10.67 -1.00 3.50
CA ASN A 49 -11.40 0.22 3.85
C ASN A 49 -10.46 1.31 4.39
N SER A 50 -9.35 0.93 5.06
CA SER A 50 -8.33 1.89 5.50
C SER A 50 -7.62 2.61 4.34
N PHE A 51 -7.56 2.02 3.15
CA PHE A 51 -6.92 2.61 1.98
C PHE A 51 -7.72 3.80 1.44
N TYR A 52 -9.05 3.72 1.46
CA TYR A 52 -9.93 4.81 1.03
C TYR A 52 -9.65 6.09 1.83
N GLN A 53 -9.59 5.96 3.15
CA GLN A 53 -9.35 7.10 4.03
C GLN A 53 -7.95 7.71 3.83
N LYS A 54 -6.93 6.87 3.59
CA LYS A 54 -5.53 7.33 3.52
C LYS A 54 -5.13 7.84 2.14
N MET A 55 -5.70 7.28 1.08
CA MET A 55 -5.19 7.46 -0.29
C MET A 55 -6.15 8.22 -1.20
N LEU A 56 -7.39 8.43 -0.80
CA LEU A 56 -8.30 9.31 -1.53
C LEU A 56 -8.21 10.74 -0.98
N PRO A 57 -8.27 11.75 -1.88
CA PRO A 57 -8.25 13.14 -1.45
C PRO A 57 -9.53 13.46 -0.67
N GLY A 58 -9.40 14.11 0.48
CA GLY A 58 -10.56 14.68 1.19
C GLY A 58 -11.24 15.79 0.38
N GLY A 59 -12.52 16.07 0.66
CA GLY A 59 -13.30 17.04 -0.09
C GLY A 59 -12.66 18.43 -0.17
N LEU A 60 -12.07 18.93 0.92
CA LEU A 60 -11.34 20.20 0.93
C LEU A 60 -10.10 20.18 0.03
N THR A 61 -9.42 19.04 -0.13
CA THR A 61 -8.28 18.89 -1.03
C THR A 61 -8.72 19.02 -2.49
N VAL A 62 -9.88 18.46 -2.83
CA VAL A 62 -10.46 18.56 -4.19
C VAL A 62 -10.79 20.00 -4.52
N VAL A 63 -11.49 20.69 -3.63
CA VAL A 63 -11.86 22.12 -3.80
C VAL A 63 -10.62 23.03 -3.90
N ASN A 64 -9.57 22.71 -3.14
CA ASN A 64 -8.33 23.51 -3.14
C ASN A 64 -7.38 23.24 -4.31
N ARG A 65 -7.65 22.23 -5.17
CA ARG A 65 -6.80 21.92 -6.33
C ARG A 65 -6.76 23.06 -7.37
N ASP A 66 -7.81 23.85 -7.47
CA ASP A 66 -7.89 24.98 -8.42
C ASP A 66 -6.97 26.15 -8.04
N GLY A 67 -6.34 26.12 -6.86
CA GLY A 67 -5.42 27.19 -6.44
C GLY A 67 -4.16 27.35 -7.28
N MET A 68 -3.92 26.48 -8.28
CA MET A 68 -2.88 26.61 -9.29
C MET A 68 -3.46 27.00 -10.67
N GLY A 69 -4.76 27.15 -10.79
CA GLY A 69 -5.45 27.57 -12.01
C GLY A 69 -5.78 29.08 -11.98
N ASP A 70 -6.24 29.57 -13.12
CA ASP A 70 -6.58 30.99 -13.30
C ASP A 70 -7.92 31.41 -12.64
N PHE A 71 -8.70 30.41 -12.17
CA PHE A 71 -10.06 30.65 -11.65
C PHE A 71 -10.10 30.95 -10.14
N THR A 72 -9.05 30.61 -9.39
CA THR A 72 -9.03 30.84 -7.94
C THR A 72 -7.72 31.50 -7.52
N SER A 73 -7.84 32.55 -6.73
CA SER A 73 -6.71 33.21 -6.09
C SER A 73 -6.71 32.85 -4.59
N LYS A 74 -5.58 32.40 -4.07
CA LYS A 74 -5.35 32.20 -2.65
C LYS A 74 -4.63 33.41 -2.04
N ASN A 75 -4.81 33.62 -0.75
CA ASN A 75 -4.10 34.69 -0.01
C ASN A 75 -2.56 34.51 0.01
N SER A 76 -2.07 33.30 -0.35
CA SER A 76 -0.65 33.00 -0.51
C SER A 76 -0.44 32.21 -1.81
N SER A 77 0.58 32.57 -2.58
CA SER A 77 0.97 31.80 -3.76
C SER A 77 1.43 30.40 -3.37
N PRO A 78 0.96 29.35 -4.09
CA PRO A 78 1.52 28.02 -3.93
C PRO A 78 3.04 28.02 -4.14
N THR A 79 3.76 27.14 -3.43
CA THR A 79 5.23 27.03 -3.46
C THR A 79 5.77 26.90 -4.89
N PHE A 80 5.03 26.17 -5.75
CA PHE A 80 5.41 26.01 -7.16
C PHE A 80 5.35 27.33 -7.94
N ILE A 81 4.26 28.08 -7.81
CA ILE A 81 4.07 29.39 -8.50
C ILE A 81 5.07 30.43 -7.96
N ALA A 82 5.36 30.38 -6.67
CA ALA A 82 6.34 31.28 -6.03
C ALA A 82 7.80 30.96 -6.39
N GLY A 83 8.05 29.90 -7.18
CA GLY A 83 9.42 29.47 -7.55
C GLY A 83 10.23 28.87 -6.40
N ALA A 84 9.60 28.58 -5.25
CA ALA A 84 10.24 27.99 -4.08
C ALA A 84 10.11 26.45 -4.05
N TYR A 85 9.71 25.83 -5.15
CA TYR A 85 9.60 24.39 -5.28
C TYR A 85 10.98 23.73 -5.30
N SER A 86 11.19 22.75 -4.43
CA SER A 86 12.43 21.98 -4.39
C SER A 86 12.17 20.55 -3.94
N SER A 87 13.05 19.62 -4.27
CA SER A 87 12.97 18.22 -3.83
C SER A 87 12.97 18.05 -2.31
N VAL A 88 13.52 19.02 -1.57
CA VAL A 88 13.54 19.03 -0.10
C VAL A 88 12.16 19.39 0.47
N ASN A 89 11.44 20.30 -0.20
CA ASN A 89 10.15 20.82 0.26
C ASN A 89 8.97 19.97 -0.25
N GLU A 90 9.21 19.04 -1.18
CA GLU A 90 8.19 18.15 -1.73
C GLU A 90 8.10 16.86 -0.90
N GLY A 91 7.17 16.83 0.04
CA GLY A 91 6.99 15.70 0.97
C GLY A 91 6.39 14.42 0.36
N LYS A 92 6.33 14.31 -0.98
CA LYS A 92 5.72 13.16 -1.67
C LYS A 92 6.62 11.92 -1.74
N TRP A 93 7.90 12.02 -1.37
CA TRP A 93 8.82 10.87 -1.28
C TRP A 93 8.54 10.05 -0.02
N ASN A 94 7.30 9.63 0.15
CA ASN A 94 6.85 8.78 1.25
C ASN A 94 6.38 7.43 0.67
N TRP A 95 6.88 6.34 1.24
CA TRP A 95 6.65 4.97 0.78
C TRP A 95 5.73 4.16 1.70
N SER A 96 5.19 4.77 2.76
CA SER A 96 4.37 4.08 3.77
C SER A 96 3.10 3.47 3.18
N ASN A 97 2.42 4.16 2.26
CA ASN A 97 1.23 3.64 1.59
C ASN A 97 1.58 2.41 0.72
N ILE A 98 2.64 2.50 -0.08
CA ILE A 98 3.10 1.38 -0.92
C ILE A 98 3.52 0.18 -0.07
N ARG A 99 4.23 0.42 1.05
CA ARG A 99 4.58 -0.63 2.01
C ARG A 99 3.33 -1.33 2.56
N ASN A 100 2.32 -0.56 2.97
CA ASN A 100 1.07 -1.10 3.50
C ASN A 100 0.29 -1.90 2.45
N LEU A 101 0.25 -1.42 1.20
CA LEU A 101 -0.37 -2.11 0.09
C LEU A 101 0.34 -3.44 -0.22
N ASN A 102 1.67 -3.43 -0.29
CA ASN A 102 2.47 -4.64 -0.51
C ASN A 102 2.31 -5.64 0.64
N TYR A 103 2.29 -5.16 1.89
CA TYR A 103 2.02 -6.00 3.06
C TYR A 103 0.65 -6.66 2.97
N PHE A 104 -0.39 -5.88 2.65
CA PHE A 104 -1.73 -6.43 2.47
C PHE A 104 -1.78 -7.48 1.36
N ILE A 105 -1.24 -7.18 0.18
CA ILE A 105 -1.22 -8.11 -0.96
C ILE A 105 -0.55 -9.43 -0.57
N ALA A 106 0.60 -9.37 0.11
CA ALA A 106 1.31 -10.57 0.56
C ALA A 106 0.48 -11.39 1.57
N LYS A 107 -0.15 -10.74 2.55
CA LYS A 107 -0.96 -11.41 3.57
C LYS A 107 -2.28 -11.96 3.00
N ALA A 108 -2.98 -11.18 2.18
CA ALA A 108 -4.20 -11.61 1.54
C ALA A 108 -3.96 -12.81 0.60
N SER A 109 -2.84 -12.84 -0.12
CA SER A 109 -2.50 -13.96 -1.01
C SER A 109 -2.35 -15.29 -0.27
N SER A 110 -1.89 -15.27 1.00
CA SER A 110 -1.73 -16.46 1.84
C SER A 110 -2.92 -16.73 2.78
N SER A 111 -3.97 -15.91 2.69
CA SER A 111 -5.19 -16.06 3.48
C SER A 111 -5.97 -17.33 3.09
N PRO A 112 -6.68 -17.98 4.04
CA PRO A 112 -7.58 -19.10 3.75
C PRO A 112 -8.91 -18.69 3.14
N VAL A 113 -9.16 -17.39 2.94
CA VAL A 113 -10.39 -16.87 2.33
C VAL A 113 -10.55 -17.41 0.91
N GLU A 114 -11.80 -17.56 0.47
CA GLU A 114 -12.15 -18.05 -0.87
C GLU A 114 -11.49 -17.19 -1.96
N GLU A 115 -11.05 -17.84 -3.03
CA GLU A 115 -10.14 -17.24 -4.02
C GLU A 115 -10.76 -16.03 -4.75
N THR A 116 -12.05 -16.08 -5.05
CA THR A 116 -12.77 -14.99 -5.73
C THR A 116 -12.79 -13.71 -4.87
N HIS A 117 -13.09 -13.86 -3.58
CA HIS A 117 -13.08 -12.76 -2.62
C HIS A 117 -11.65 -12.21 -2.42
N LYS A 118 -10.66 -13.09 -2.28
CA LYS A 118 -9.25 -12.66 -2.20
C LYS A 118 -8.84 -11.83 -3.40
N ARG A 119 -9.16 -12.29 -4.60
CA ARG A 119 -8.82 -11.59 -5.84
C ARG A 119 -9.44 -10.21 -5.92
N HIS A 120 -10.68 -10.06 -5.45
CA HIS A 120 -11.33 -8.77 -5.38
C HIS A 120 -10.55 -7.79 -4.50
N TYR A 121 -10.27 -8.15 -3.24
CA TYR A 121 -9.58 -7.27 -2.30
C TYR A 121 -8.11 -7.01 -2.69
N ILE A 122 -7.43 -8.01 -3.27
CA ILE A 122 -6.11 -7.80 -3.88
C ILE A 122 -6.22 -6.82 -5.07
N GLY A 123 -7.29 -6.90 -5.86
CA GLY A 123 -7.60 -5.96 -6.94
C GLY A 123 -7.74 -4.53 -6.45
N VAL A 124 -8.45 -4.32 -5.34
CA VAL A 124 -8.55 -3.00 -4.67
C VAL A 124 -7.15 -2.49 -4.27
N ALA A 125 -6.34 -3.32 -3.63
CA ALA A 125 -5.00 -2.94 -3.21
C ALA A 125 -4.06 -2.62 -4.38
N ARG A 126 -4.12 -3.40 -5.47
CA ARG A 126 -3.34 -3.17 -6.68
C ARG A 126 -3.76 -1.88 -7.39
N LEU A 127 -5.05 -1.57 -7.43
CA LEU A 127 -5.54 -0.30 -7.97
C LEU A 127 -4.96 0.89 -7.20
N PHE A 128 -4.98 0.84 -5.87
CA PHE A 128 -4.38 1.89 -5.05
C PHE A 128 -2.86 1.95 -5.24
N ARG A 129 -2.17 0.81 -5.38
CA ARG A 129 -0.74 0.78 -5.64
C ARG A 129 -0.40 1.41 -6.99
N ALA A 130 -1.16 1.08 -8.02
CA ALA A 130 -1.03 1.71 -9.34
C ALA A 130 -1.18 3.24 -9.26
N LYS A 131 -2.19 3.72 -8.53
CA LYS A 131 -2.41 5.15 -8.31
C LYS A 131 -1.24 5.82 -7.57
N GLU A 132 -0.79 5.23 -6.47
CA GLU A 132 0.35 5.74 -5.67
C GLU A 132 1.64 5.81 -6.49
N TYR A 133 1.92 4.79 -7.29
CA TYR A 133 3.07 4.79 -8.19
C TYR A 133 2.94 5.79 -9.32
N PHE A 134 1.75 5.91 -9.90
CA PHE A 134 1.49 6.91 -10.93
C PHE A 134 1.76 8.33 -10.42
N ASP A 135 1.26 8.68 -9.22
CA ASP A 135 1.52 9.98 -8.60
C ASP A 135 3.03 10.22 -8.39
N LYS A 136 3.79 9.18 -8.05
CA LYS A 136 5.26 9.26 -7.92
C LYS A 136 5.96 9.44 -9.27
N VAL A 137 5.57 8.68 -10.28
CA VAL A 137 6.13 8.80 -11.63
C VAL A 137 5.87 10.18 -12.22
N VAL A 138 4.67 10.73 -12.03
CA VAL A 138 4.34 12.09 -12.47
C VAL A 138 5.20 13.13 -11.77
N THR A 139 5.54 12.91 -10.49
CA THR A 139 6.32 13.88 -9.70
C THR A 139 7.83 13.75 -9.89
N TYR A 140 8.35 12.52 -10.01
CA TYR A 140 9.79 12.23 -9.92
C TYR A 140 10.40 11.57 -11.16
N GLY A 141 9.57 11.12 -12.12
CA GLY A 141 10.03 10.30 -13.24
C GLY A 141 10.40 8.89 -12.80
N ASP A 142 11.69 8.59 -12.81
CA ASP A 142 12.21 7.30 -12.34
C ASP A 142 12.03 7.14 -10.83
N VAL A 143 11.50 5.98 -10.42
CA VAL A 143 11.30 5.63 -9.01
C VAL A 143 11.53 4.12 -8.81
N PRO A 144 12.00 3.67 -7.62
CA PRO A 144 12.17 2.24 -7.39
C PRO A 144 10.80 1.54 -7.30
N TRP A 145 10.62 0.44 -8.05
CA TRP A 145 9.42 -0.39 -8.00
C TRP A 145 9.55 -1.50 -6.96
N TYR A 146 8.65 -1.51 -5.99
CA TYR A 146 8.57 -2.54 -4.96
C TYR A 146 7.26 -3.31 -5.09
N SER A 147 7.33 -4.57 -5.48
CA SER A 147 6.16 -5.46 -5.61
C SER A 147 5.84 -6.24 -4.33
N LYS A 148 6.76 -6.24 -3.35
CA LYS A 148 6.68 -7.00 -2.10
C LYS A 148 7.06 -6.10 -0.91
N PRO A 149 6.66 -6.48 0.32
CA PRO A 149 7.23 -5.85 1.52
C PRO A 149 8.74 -6.01 1.55
N ILE A 150 9.46 -4.96 1.92
CA ILE A 150 10.91 -4.97 2.10
C ILE A 150 11.19 -5.24 3.57
N ASP A 151 12.15 -6.11 3.86
CA ASP A 151 12.69 -6.28 5.21
C ASP A 151 13.44 -4.99 5.60
N PRO A 152 13.18 -4.42 6.78
CA PRO A 152 13.90 -3.23 7.26
C PRO A 152 15.42 -3.43 7.36
N ASN A 153 15.91 -4.66 7.42
CA ASN A 153 17.34 -5.00 7.48
C ASN A 153 17.94 -5.30 6.09
N ASP A 154 17.15 -5.31 5.02
CA ASP A 154 17.62 -5.52 3.65
C ASP A 154 18.10 -4.19 3.06
N GLU A 155 19.34 -3.82 3.39
CA GLU A 155 19.95 -2.56 2.94
C GLU A 155 20.06 -2.49 1.41
N ASP A 156 20.30 -3.60 0.74
CA ASP A 156 20.41 -3.65 -0.72
C ASP A 156 19.10 -3.25 -1.40
N GLN A 157 17.95 -3.69 -0.86
CA GLN A 157 16.65 -3.29 -1.36
C GLN A 157 16.28 -1.86 -0.97
N LEU A 158 16.68 -1.42 0.21
CA LEU A 158 16.39 -0.07 0.70
C LEU A 158 17.19 0.99 -0.06
N MET A 159 18.42 0.66 -0.45
CA MET A 159 19.37 1.58 -1.13
C MET A 159 19.43 1.34 -2.65
N ARG A 160 18.56 0.50 -3.21
CA ARG A 160 18.58 0.22 -4.65
C ARG A 160 18.32 1.49 -5.48
N PRO A 161 18.91 1.58 -6.68
CA PRO A 161 18.67 2.69 -7.59
C PRO A 161 17.22 2.75 -8.04
N ARG A 162 16.83 3.88 -8.62
CA ARG A 162 15.52 4.04 -9.24
C ARG A 162 15.42 3.18 -10.48
N ASP A 163 14.24 2.60 -10.69
CA ASP A 163 13.91 1.88 -11.91
C ASP A 163 13.49 2.88 -13.01
N PRO A 164 13.74 2.57 -14.27
CA PRO A 164 13.34 3.42 -15.39
C PRO A 164 11.81 3.65 -15.38
N ARG A 165 11.40 4.88 -15.65
CA ARG A 165 10.00 5.30 -15.71
C ARG A 165 9.12 4.37 -16.54
N ALA A 166 9.60 3.94 -17.73
CA ALA A 166 8.88 3.05 -18.63
C ALA A 166 8.54 1.72 -17.94
N MET A 167 9.50 1.09 -17.26
CA MET A 167 9.29 -0.17 -16.54
C MET A 167 8.30 -0.02 -15.38
N VAL A 168 8.35 1.12 -14.68
CA VAL A 168 7.38 1.40 -13.61
C VAL A 168 5.98 1.59 -14.19
N MET A 169 5.84 2.25 -15.34
CA MET A 169 4.56 2.40 -16.03
C MET A 169 4.00 1.05 -16.48
N ASP A 170 4.82 0.14 -17.03
CA ASP A 170 4.38 -1.22 -17.38
C ASP A 170 3.89 -1.98 -16.14
N SER A 171 4.56 -1.81 -15.01
CA SER A 171 4.14 -2.41 -13.73
C SER A 171 2.82 -1.82 -13.20
N ILE A 172 2.61 -0.51 -13.36
CA ILE A 172 1.34 0.18 -13.06
C ILE A 172 0.22 -0.39 -13.94
N MET A 173 0.47 -0.59 -15.25
CA MET A 173 -0.51 -1.16 -16.15
C MET A 173 -0.87 -2.59 -15.77
N ALA A 174 0.11 -3.42 -15.41
CA ALA A 174 -0.13 -4.79 -14.94
C ALA A 174 -0.97 -4.84 -13.65
N ASP A 175 -0.80 -3.88 -12.73
CA ASP A 175 -1.64 -3.76 -11.55
C ASP A 175 -3.08 -3.36 -11.89
N LEU A 176 -3.26 -2.44 -12.84
CA LEU A 176 -4.59 -2.03 -13.31
C LEU A 176 -5.28 -3.13 -14.09
N ASP A 177 -4.55 -3.91 -14.91
CA ASP A 177 -5.10 -5.07 -15.62
C ASP A 177 -5.61 -6.13 -14.64
N TYR A 178 -4.83 -6.41 -13.61
CA TYR A 178 -5.29 -7.31 -12.55
C TYR A 178 -6.55 -6.77 -11.86
N ALA A 179 -6.59 -5.49 -11.53
CA ALA A 179 -7.76 -4.86 -10.90
C ALA A 179 -9.00 -4.96 -11.80
N VAL A 180 -8.88 -4.62 -13.08
CA VAL A 180 -9.97 -4.74 -14.07
C VAL A 180 -10.50 -6.17 -14.19
N ALA A 181 -9.60 -7.17 -14.13
CA ALA A 181 -9.98 -8.57 -14.26
C ALA A 181 -10.67 -9.16 -13.03
N ASN A 182 -10.41 -8.61 -11.83
CA ASN A 182 -10.78 -9.25 -10.58
C ASN A 182 -11.71 -8.42 -9.67
N LEU A 183 -11.90 -7.13 -9.95
CA LEU A 183 -12.85 -6.31 -9.20
C LEU A 183 -14.30 -6.65 -9.58
N HIS A 184 -15.19 -6.56 -8.60
CA HIS A 184 -16.63 -6.75 -8.83
C HIS A 184 -17.19 -5.66 -9.76
N ASP A 185 -18.14 -6.05 -10.60
CA ASP A 185 -18.87 -5.15 -11.49
C ASP A 185 -20.04 -4.44 -10.79
N ILE A 186 -20.54 -5.04 -9.72
CA ILE A 186 -21.75 -4.60 -9.02
C ILE A 186 -21.37 -3.51 -8.02
N LYS A 187 -22.12 -2.41 -8.05
CA LYS A 187 -22.03 -1.37 -7.03
C LYS A 187 -22.69 -1.87 -5.75
N ASP A 188 -22.11 -1.54 -4.61
CA ASP A 188 -22.81 -1.61 -3.34
C ASP A 188 -23.96 -0.58 -3.30
N GLU A 189 -24.91 -0.73 -2.39
CA GLU A 189 -26.05 0.19 -2.27
C GLU A 189 -25.65 1.65 -2.08
N SER A 190 -24.54 1.89 -1.37
CA SER A 190 -24.00 3.23 -1.12
C SER A 190 -23.18 3.77 -2.29
N ALA A 191 -22.78 2.94 -3.26
CA ALA A 191 -21.90 3.25 -4.39
C ALA A 191 -20.55 3.86 -3.95
N THR A 192 -20.03 3.46 -2.80
CA THR A 192 -18.80 3.98 -2.20
C THR A 192 -17.60 3.07 -2.39
N THR A 193 -17.80 1.82 -2.82
CA THR A 193 -16.73 0.86 -3.04
C THR A 193 -16.16 0.95 -4.46
N ILE A 194 -14.87 0.56 -4.58
CA ILE A 194 -14.19 0.48 -5.87
C ILE A 194 -14.71 -0.71 -6.66
N THR A 195 -15.15 -0.43 -7.88
CA THR A 195 -15.62 -1.42 -8.85
C THR A 195 -14.70 -1.50 -10.06
N LYS A 196 -14.92 -2.47 -10.92
CA LYS A 196 -14.23 -2.61 -12.21
C LYS A 196 -14.32 -1.34 -13.06
N GLN A 197 -15.45 -0.63 -13.04
CA GLN A 197 -15.65 0.60 -13.79
C GLN A 197 -14.71 1.71 -13.31
N VAL A 198 -14.46 1.79 -11.99
CA VAL A 198 -13.48 2.72 -11.41
C VAL A 198 -12.07 2.38 -11.88
N ALA A 199 -11.73 1.08 -11.94
CA ALA A 199 -10.42 0.64 -12.44
C ALA A 199 -10.23 0.96 -13.92
N LEU A 200 -11.25 0.76 -14.76
CA LEU A 200 -11.24 1.12 -16.17
C LEU A 200 -11.09 2.63 -16.35
N GLY A 201 -11.81 3.44 -15.57
CA GLY A 201 -11.70 4.91 -15.62
C GLY A 201 -10.29 5.40 -15.24
N LEU A 202 -9.71 4.84 -14.18
CA LEU A 202 -8.33 5.16 -13.79
C LEU A 202 -7.32 4.71 -14.84
N LYS A 203 -7.48 3.50 -15.38
CA LYS A 203 -6.62 2.96 -16.44
C LYS A 203 -6.67 3.86 -17.67
N SER A 204 -7.87 4.25 -18.14
CA SER A 204 -8.04 5.15 -19.29
C SER A 204 -7.31 6.48 -19.08
N ARG A 205 -7.44 7.08 -17.89
CA ARG A 205 -6.75 8.34 -17.54
C ARG A 205 -5.23 8.19 -17.57
N ILE A 206 -4.70 7.11 -17.01
CA ILE A 206 -3.25 6.84 -16.96
C ILE A 206 -2.71 6.55 -18.37
N CYS A 207 -3.43 5.77 -19.19
CA CYS A 207 -3.06 5.52 -20.58
C CYS A 207 -3.03 6.80 -21.41
N LEU A 208 -4.03 7.67 -21.25
CA LEU A 208 -4.07 8.95 -21.95
C LEU A 208 -2.88 9.84 -21.55
N PHE A 209 -2.57 9.91 -20.27
CA PHE A 209 -1.41 10.66 -19.79
C PHE A 209 -0.11 10.10 -20.37
N GLU A 210 0.08 8.77 -20.29
CA GLU A 210 1.30 8.12 -20.76
C GLU A 210 1.46 8.23 -22.27
N GLY A 211 0.40 8.03 -23.04
CA GLY A 211 0.43 8.16 -24.49
C GLY A 211 0.76 9.59 -24.94
N THR A 212 0.17 10.61 -24.28
CA THR A 212 0.52 12.01 -24.53
C THR A 212 1.93 12.35 -24.09
N TYR A 213 2.38 11.84 -22.94
CA TYR A 213 3.75 12.04 -22.47
C TYR A 213 4.76 11.51 -23.48
N ARG A 214 4.63 10.27 -23.92
CA ARG A 214 5.55 9.66 -24.93
C ARG A 214 5.50 10.41 -26.26
N LYS A 215 4.33 10.85 -26.68
CA LYS A 215 4.15 11.64 -27.92
C LYS A 215 4.93 12.95 -27.88
N TYR A 216 4.94 13.64 -26.75
CA TYR A 216 5.61 14.94 -26.60
C TYR A 216 7.05 14.86 -26.11
N HIS A 217 7.56 13.66 -25.80
CA HIS A 217 8.93 13.37 -25.38
C HIS A 217 9.61 12.31 -26.26
N PRO A 218 9.73 12.57 -27.58
CA PRO A 218 10.33 11.61 -28.51
C PRO A 218 11.82 11.37 -28.21
N GLU A 219 12.50 12.29 -27.54
CA GLU A 219 13.88 12.17 -27.07
C GLU A 219 14.12 11.00 -26.12
N LEU A 220 13.07 10.48 -25.50
CA LEU A 220 13.17 9.32 -24.61
C LEU A 220 13.19 7.98 -25.35
N GLY A 221 12.97 7.98 -26.68
CA GLY A 221 12.99 6.76 -27.50
C GLY A 221 11.91 5.74 -27.12
N LEU A 222 10.85 6.15 -26.42
CA LEU A 222 9.75 5.28 -26.01
C LEU A 222 8.71 5.19 -27.14
N GLU A 223 8.25 3.96 -27.43
CA GLU A 223 7.16 3.78 -28.38
C GLU A 223 5.88 4.46 -27.89
N VAL A 224 5.15 5.08 -28.81
CA VAL A 224 3.82 5.65 -28.52
C VAL A 224 2.84 4.48 -28.43
N ILE A 225 2.17 4.35 -27.30
CA ILE A 225 1.18 3.29 -27.01
C ILE A 225 -0.18 3.72 -27.57
#